data_3e75f9eea6589f416375dd5c0d0fe397
#
_entry.id   3e75f9eea6589f416375dd5c0d0fe397
#
_cell.length_a   1.000
_cell.length_b   1.000
_cell.length_c   1.000
_cell.angle_alpha   90.00
_cell.angle_beta   90.00
_cell.angle_gamma   90.00
#
_symmetry.space_group_name_H-M   'P 1'
#
loop_
_entity.id
_entity.type
_entity.pdbx_description
1 polymer ?
#
loop_
_entity_poly.entity_id
_entity_poly.type
_entity_poly.pdbx_seq_one_letter_code
_entity_poly.pdbx_strand_id
1 'polypeptide(L)'
;MRLKKAYADFLARARVVRVATADAGGVPHVVPVCAVVDGERFYFGTAEDARKVANLRANPRVSLVADDYTEAWAGLRGVMVVGTAVLHARGPRFRRARKLLYAKYPQYEAEAALDEKDSIIVEVSPTRVFAWGFE
;
A
#
# COMPACT_ATOMS: atom_id res chain seq x y z
N MET A 1 -3.80 8.20 -12.77
CA MET A 1 -5.03 8.81 -12.22
C MET A 1 -4.66 9.71 -11.07
N ARG A 2 -5.28 10.86 -11.00
CA ARG A 2 -4.95 11.86 -10.00
C ARG A 2 -5.90 11.79 -8.81
N LEU A 3 -5.35 11.67 -7.61
CA LEU A 3 -6.13 11.68 -6.37
C LEU A 3 -6.43 13.11 -5.93
N LYS A 4 -7.63 13.34 -5.36
CA LYS A 4 -7.91 14.58 -4.67
C LYS A 4 -6.93 14.73 -3.51
N LYS A 5 -6.50 15.96 -3.25
CA LYS A 5 -5.52 16.23 -2.18
C LYS A 5 -5.97 15.70 -0.83
N ALA A 6 -7.25 15.85 -0.48
CA ALA A 6 -7.76 15.36 0.80
C ALA A 6 -7.60 13.83 0.94
N TYR A 7 -7.82 13.08 -0.12
CA TYR A 7 -7.68 11.62 -0.12
C TYR A 7 -6.21 11.22 -0.04
N ALA A 8 -5.36 11.89 -0.82
CA ALA A 8 -3.92 11.62 -0.80
C ALA A 8 -3.32 11.93 0.58
N ASP A 9 -3.72 13.03 1.20
CA ASP A 9 -3.25 13.40 2.54
C ASP A 9 -3.70 12.39 3.59
N PHE A 10 -4.95 11.93 3.49
CA PHE A 10 -5.48 10.92 4.41
C PHE A 10 -4.67 9.64 4.33
N LEU A 11 -4.43 9.16 3.12
CA LEU A 11 -3.65 7.93 2.90
C LEU A 11 -2.19 8.11 3.33
N ALA A 12 -1.61 9.28 3.09
CA ALA A 12 -0.22 9.55 3.45
C ALA A 12 0.00 9.55 4.97
N ARG A 13 -1.01 9.98 5.74
CA ARG A 13 -0.94 10.00 7.20
C ARG A 13 -1.27 8.65 7.84
N ALA A 14 -1.92 7.77 7.11
CA ALA A 14 -2.30 6.46 7.64
C ALA A 14 -1.07 5.66 8.04
N ARG A 15 -1.03 5.16 9.25
CA ARG A 15 0.08 4.30 9.73
C ARG A 15 -0.02 2.91 9.15
N VAL A 16 -1.23 2.46 8.86
CA VAL A 16 -1.51 1.14 8.31
C VAL A 16 -2.57 1.26 7.23
N VAL A 17 -2.35 0.59 6.11
CA VAL A 17 -3.40 0.36 5.12
C VAL A 17 -3.62 -1.14 5.00
N ARG A 18 -4.85 -1.55 4.64
CA ARG A 18 -5.14 -2.97 4.40
C ARG A 18 -5.08 -3.20 2.91
N VAL A 19 -4.30 -4.19 2.53
CA VAL A 19 -4.06 -4.52 1.13
C VAL A 19 -4.74 -5.85 0.81
N ALA A 20 -5.57 -5.83 -0.23
CA ALA A 20 -6.26 -7.02 -0.72
C ALA A 20 -5.66 -7.43 -2.06
N THR A 21 -5.35 -8.71 -2.17
CA THR A 21 -4.90 -9.36 -3.41
C THR A 21 -5.67 -10.65 -3.58
N ALA A 22 -5.59 -11.23 -4.76
CA ALA A 22 -6.23 -12.54 -5.01
C ALA A 22 -5.29 -13.41 -5.82
N ASP A 23 -5.39 -14.72 -5.62
CA ASP A 23 -4.62 -15.67 -6.43
C ASP A 23 -5.27 -15.87 -7.81
N ALA A 24 -4.68 -16.75 -8.62
CA ALA A 24 -5.19 -17.04 -9.97
C ALA A 24 -6.60 -17.63 -9.96
N GLY A 25 -6.98 -18.29 -8.87
CA GLY A 25 -8.32 -18.85 -8.70
C GLY A 25 -9.32 -17.89 -8.07
N GLY A 26 -8.91 -16.66 -7.77
CA GLY A 26 -9.79 -15.65 -7.21
C GLY A 26 -9.92 -15.69 -5.70
N VAL A 27 -9.12 -16.49 -4.98
CA VAL A 27 -9.17 -16.52 -3.51
C VAL A 27 -8.60 -15.23 -2.96
N PRO A 28 -9.40 -14.46 -2.21
CA PRO A 28 -8.93 -13.17 -1.69
C PRO A 28 -8.03 -13.33 -0.46
N HIS A 29 -7.14 -12.37 -0.31
CA HIS A 29 -6.20 -12.30 0.81
C HIS A 29 -6.10 -10.84 1.22
N VAL A 30 -6.21 -10.55 2.50
CA VAL A 30 -6.12 -9.17 3.00
C VAL A 30 -5.27 -9.13 4.24
N VAL A 31 -4.31 -8.19 4.26
CA VAL A 31 -3.38 -8.00 5.39
C VAL A 31 -3.07 -6.52 5.57
N PRO A 32 -2.71 -6.08 6.79
CA PRO A 32 -2.24 -4.73 7.00
C PRO A 32 -0.79 -4.57 6.52
N VAL A 33 -0.48 -3.41 5.98
CA VAL A 33 0.89 -3.06 5.59
C VAL A 33 1.17 -1.59 5.94
N CYS A 34 2.45 -1.27 6.05
CA CYS A 34 2.93 0.09 6.19
C CYS A 34 3.25 0.63 4.80
N ALA A 35 2.64 1.73 4.43
CA ALA A 35 2.75 2.26 3.07
C ALA A 35 3.12 3.73 3.06
N VAL A 36 3.73 4.17 1.96
CA VAL A 36 4.01 5.59 1.67
C VAL A 36 3.36 5.98 0.37
N VAL A 37 3.10 7.28 0.25
CA VAL A 37 2.61 7.89 -0.98
C VAL A 37 3.76 8.68 -1.58
N ASP A 38 4.01 8.49 -2.87
CA ASP A 38 4.99 9.26 -3.63
C ASP A 38 4.35 9.68 -4.95
N GLY A 39 4.02 10.97 -5.05
CA GLY A 39 3.23 11.46 -6.17
C GLY A 39 1.83 10.84 -6.15
N GLU A 40 1.49 10.13 -7.21
CA GLU A 40 0.18 9.50 -7.36
C GLU A 40 0.22 7.99 -7.15
N ARG A 41 1.31 7.49 -6.58
CA ARG A 41 1.53 6.05 -6.38
C ARG A 41 1.75 5.72 -4.92
N PHE A 42 1.48 4.48 -4.59
CA PHE A 42 1.66 3.95 -3.24
C PHE A 42 2.73 2.88 -3.27
N TYR A 43 3.51 2.81 -2.20
CA TYR A 43 4.57 1.81 -2.07
C TYR A 43 4.52 1.16 -0.71
N PHE A 44 4.71 -0.14 -0.68
CA PHE A 44 4.95 -0.87 0.56
C PHE A 44 5.98 -1.97 0.33
N GLY A 45 6.67 -2.35 1.40
CA GLY A 45 7.68 -3.40 1.34
C GLY A 45 7.15 -4.69 1.94
N THR A 46 7.65 -5.82 1.44
CA THR A 46 7.28 -7.14 1.94
C THR A 46 8.37 -8.15 1.61
N ALA A 47 8.30 -9.31 2.25
CA ALA A 47 9.20 -10.41 1.93
C ALA A 47 8.86 -10.99 0.55
N GLU A 48 9.88 -11.42 -0.19
CA GLU A 48 9.69 -11.96 -1.54
C GLU A 48 8.84 -13.23 -1.59
N ASP A 49 8.81 -13.99 -0.50
CA ASP A 49 8.04 -15.23 -0.40
C ASP A 49 6.65 -15.04 0.22
N ALA A 50 6.22 -13.80 0.43
CA ALA A 50 4.91 -13.52 1.00
C ALA A 50 3.79 -13.92 0.03
N ARG A 51 2.63 -14.31 0.60
CA ARG A 51 1.45 -14.68 -0.18
C ARG A 51 1.03 -13.57 -1.14
N LYS A 52 1.05 -12.33 -0.69
CA LYS A 52 0.64 -11.20 -1.53
C LYS A 52 1.56 -11.00 -2.74
N VAL A 53 2.84 -11.36 -2.63
CA VAL A 53 3.76 -11.30 -3.76
C VAL A 53 3.39 -12.38 -4.79
N ALA A 54 3.17 -13.60 -4.33
CA ALA A 54 2.73 -14.69 -5.22
C ALA A 54 1.41 -14.33 -5.92
N ASN A 55 0.47 -13.77 -5.17
CA ASN A 55 -0.82 -13.34 -5.71
C ASN A 55 -0.63 -12.28 -6.80
N LEU A 56 0.18 -11.26 -6.54
CA LEU A 56 0.38 -10.16 -7.48
C LEU A 56 1.16 -10.56 -8.72
N ARG A 57 2.02 -11.58 -8.63
CA ARG A 57 2.67 -12.14 -9.82
C ARG A 57 1.67 -12.80 -10.76
N ALA A 58 0.67 -13.46 -10.20
CA ALA A 58 -0.37 -14.14 -10.98
C ALA A 58 -1.50 -13.19 -11.39
N ASN A 59 -1.79 -12.19 -10.55
CA ASN A 59 -2.90 -11.25 -10.76
C ASN A 59 -2.49 -9.88 -10.19
N PRO A 60 -2.10 -8.93 -11.05
CA PRO A 60 -1.57 -7.64 -10.58
C PRO A 60 -2.62 -6.68 -10.04
N ARG A 61 -3.89 -7.05 -10.02
CA ARG A 61 -4.94 -6.22 -9.46
C ARG A 61 -4.84 -6.19 -7.94
N VAL A 62 -4.99 -5.01 -7.37
CA VAL A 62 -4.78 -4.78 -5.93
C VAL A 62 -5.76 -3.72 -5.46
N SER A 63 -6.21 -3.85 -4.22
CA SER A 63 -6.95 -2.78 -3.55
C SER A 63 -6.30 -2.48 -2.21
N LEU A 64 -6.40 -1.22 -1.80
CA LEU A 64 -5.97 -0.85 -0.47
C LEU A 64 -6.98 0.11 0.14
N VAL A 65 -7.12 0.06 1.46
CA VAL A 65 -8.04 0.90 2.19
C VAL A 65 -7.39 1.39 3.48
N ALA A 66 -7.64 2.67 3.78
CA ALA A 66 -7.37 3.25 5.09
C ALA A 66 -8.64 3.89 5.60
N ASP A 67 -8.87 3.84 6.90
CA ASP A 67 -10.10 4.34 7.49
C ASP A 67 -9.88 4.86 8.91
N ASP A 68 -10.80 5.70 9.35
CA ASP A 68 -10.93 6.13 10.75
C ASP A 68 -12.34 5.71 11.22
N TYR A 69 -12.39 4.74 12.10
CA TYR A 69 -13.65 4.26 12.68
C TYR A 69 -13.58 4.39 14.20
N THR A 70 -14.58 5.05 14.75
CA THR A 70 -14.71 5.31 16.19
C THR A 70 -16.16 5.11 16.61
N GLU A 71 -16.43 5.18 17.90
CA GLU A 71 -17.81 5.12 18.41
C GLU A 71 -18.64 6.32 17.96
N ALA A 72 -18.00 7.46 17.64
CA ALA A 72 -18.68 8.61 17.07
C ALA A 72 -18.81 8.45 15.56
N TRP A 73 -19.88 7.85 15.11
CA TRP A 73 -20.07 7.49 13.71
C TRP A 73 -20.15 8.68 12.77
N ALA A 74 -20.48 9.86 13.26
CA ALA A 74 -20.45 11.07 12.43
C ALA A 74 -19.06 11.41 11.91
N GLY A 75 -18.02 10.90 12.55
CA GLY A 75 -16.63 11.13 12.14
C GLY A 75 -16.02 9.98 11.35
N LEU A 76 -16.79 8.96 10.98
CA LEU A 76 -16.27 7.84 10.21
C LEU A 76 -15.89 8.30 8.81
N ARG A 77 -14.73 7.87 8.36
CA ARG A 77 -14.28 8.16 7.00
C ARG A 77 -13.27 7.13 6.54
N GLY A 78 -13.12 7.05 5.24
CA GLY A 78 -12.13 6.15 4.66
C GLY A 78 -11.90 6.43 3.20
N VAL A 79 -10.81 5.88 2.69
CA VAL A 79 -10.44 5.95 1.29
C VAL A 79 -10.01 4.55 0.84
N MET A 80 -10.67 4.04 -0.20
CA MET A 80 -10.28 2.79 -0.84
C MET A 80 -9.74 3.11 -2.23
N VAL A 81 -8.59 2.53 -2.55
CA VAL A 81 -7.97 2.65 -3.86
C VAL A 81 -7.95 1.27 -4.51
N VAL A 82 -8.43 1.21 -5.76
CA VAL A 82 -8.25 0.04 -6.60
C VAL A 82 -7.18 0.39 -7.63
N GLY A 83 -6.27 -0.53 -7.89
CA GLY A 83 -5.18 -0.25 -8.81
C GLY A 83 -4.50 -1.49 -9.34
N THR A 84 -3.36 -1.26 -9.96
CA THR A 84 -2.49 -2.32 -10.46
C THR A 84 -1.13 -2.21 -9.80
N ALA A 85 -0.49 -3.35 -9.60
CA ALA A 85 0.79 -3.43 -8.91
C ALA A 85 1.94 -3.75 -9.83
N VAL A 86 3.09 -3.14 -9.58
CA VAL A 86 4.38 -3.51 -10.16
C VAL A 86 5.29 -3.91 -9.02
N LEU A 87 6.01 -5.01 -9.19
CA LEU A 87 6.91 -5.54 -8.16
C LEU A 87 8.34 -5.14 -8.49
N HIS A 88 9.01 -4.53 -7.52
CA HIS A 88 10.41 -4.11 -7.66
C HIS A 88 11.28 -4.91 -6.71
N ALA A 89 12.21 -5.70 -7.24
CA ALA A 89 13.15 -6.48 -6.45
C ALA A 89 14.45 -5.71 -6.16
N ARG A 90 14.76 -4.73 -6.99
CA ARG A 90 15.98 -3.93 -6.91
C ARG A 90 15.86 -2.69 -7.80
N GLY A 91 16.88 -1.85 -7.79
CA GLY A 91 16.99 -0.72 -8.69
C GLY A 91 16.58 0.60 -8.07
N PRO A 92 16.58 1.68 -8.89
CA PRO A 92 16.35 3.04 -8.37
C PRO A 92 14.99 3.22 -7.70
N ARG A 93 13.94 2.61 -8.28
CA ARG A 93 12.58 2.73 -7.71
C ARG A 93 12.48 2.02 -6.37
N PHE A 94 13.09 0.85 -6.24
CA PHE A 94 13.19 0.13 -4.97
C PHE A 94 13.86 1.01 -3.91
N ARG A 95 15.02 1.55 -4.23
CA ARG A 95 15.80 2.34 -3.28
C ARG A 95 15.12 3.63 -2.86
N ARG A 96 14.44 4.29 -3.80
CA ARG A 96 13.66 5.50 -3.48
C ARG A 96 12.51 5.19 -2.54
N ALA A 97 11.74 4.17 -2.86
CA ALA A 97 10.60 3.76 -2.02
C ALA A 97 11.07 3.34 -0.62
N ARG A 98 12.16 2.57 -0.55
CA ARG A 98 12.76 2.18 0.72
C ARG A 98 13.14 3.39 1.56
N LYS A 99 13.74 4.40 0.96
CA LYS A 99 14.11 5.64 1.65
C LYS A 99 12.89 6.34 2.24
N LEU A 100 11.81 6.42 1.47
CA LEU A 100 10.57 7.03 1.93
C LEU A 100 9.92 6.22 3.05
N LEU A 101 9.94 4.90 2.95
CA LEU A 101 9.42 4.01 3.99
C LEU A 101 10.22 4.15 5.27
N TYR A 102 11.54 4.20 5.20
CA TYR A 102 12.39 4.38 6.37
C TYR A 102 12.19 5.75 7.03
N ALA A 103 11.93 6.78 6.23
CA ALA A 103 11.65 8.11 6.76
C ALA A 103 10.32 8.15 7.52
N LYS A 104 9.29 7.48 7.01
CA LYS A 104 7.97 7.45 7.65
C LYS A 104 7.93 6.49 8.84
N TYR A 105 8.68 5.37 8.76
CA TYR A 105 8.70 4.32 9.77
C TYR A 105 10.16 4.07 10.21
N PRO A 106 10.68 4.90 11.15
CA PRO A 106 12.08 4.79 11.55
C PRO A 106 12.49 3.41 12.11
N GLN A 107 11.52 2.64 12.61
CA GLN A 107 11.79 1.32 13.16
C GLN A 107 12.13 0.26 12.09
N TYR A 108 11.89 0.55 10.81
CA TYR A 108 12.09 -0.42 9.73
C TYR A 108 13.50 -0.99 9.68
N GLU A 109 14.49 -0.11 9.73
CA GLU A 109 15.88 -0.50 9.53
C GLU A 109 16.37 -1.51 10.55
N ALA A 110 15.99 -1.33 11.82
CA ALA A 110 16.42 -2.21 12.91
C ALA A 110 15.56 -3.46 13.06
N GLU A 111 14.27 -3.39 12.71
CA GLU A 111 13.32 -4.45 13.04
C GLU A 111 12.83 -5.25 11.83
N ALA A 112 12.87 -4.66 10.64
CA ALA A 112 12.34 -5.32 9.43
C ALA A 112 12.97 -4.75 8.17
N ALA A 113 14.29 -4.70 8.11
CA ALA A 113 15.02 -4.09 7.01
C ALA A 113 14.56 -4.62 5.64
N LEU A 114 14.44 -3.71 4.69
CA LEU A 114 14.07 -4.04 3.31
C LEU A 114 15.35 -4.21 2.49
N ASP A 115 15.79 -5.45 2.37
CA ASP A 115 17.03 -5.82 1.70
C ASP A 115 16.73 -6.27 0.26
N GLU A 116 17.53 -5.81 -0.69
CA GLU A 116 17.38 -6.19 -2.10
C GLU A 116 17.60 -7.69 -2.36
N LYS A 117 18.05 -8.45 -1.38
CA LYS A 117 18.24 -9.89 -1.49
C LYS A 117 16.94 -10.68 -1.30
N ASP A 118 16.04 -10.20 -0.44
CA ASP A 118 14.89 -10.98 -0.01
C ASP A 118 13.61 -10.17 0.15
N SER A 119 13.63 -8.88 -0.21
CA SER A 119 12.46 -8.02 -0.10
C SER A 119 11.95 -7.61 -1.48
N ILE A 120 10.65 -7.32 -1.53
CA ILE A 120 9.99 -6.75 -2.69
C ILE A 120 9.36 -5.44 -2.26
N ILE A 121 9.51 -4.41 -3.08
CA ILE A 121 8.72 -3.18 -2.97
C ILE A 121 7.59 -3.29 -3.97
N VAL A 122 6.37 -3.15 -3.49
CA VAL A 122 5.17 -3.15 -4.33
C VAL A 122 4.79 -1.71 -4.64
N GLU A 123 4.67 -1.39 -5.92
CA GLU A 123 4.21 -0.10 -6.39
C GLU A 123 2.77 -0.25 -6.85
N VAL A 124 1.87 0.56 -6.30
CA VAL A 124 0.45 0.55 -6.66
C VAL A 124 0.12 1.82 -7.41
N SER A 125 -0.39 1.65 -8.64
CA SER A 125 -0.89 2.74 -9.47
C SER A 125 -2.41 2.74 -9.41
N PRO A 126 -3.04 3.80 -8.87
CA PRO A 126 -4.50 3.84 -8.73
C PRO A 126 -5.20 3.89 -10.10
N THR A 127 -6.29 3.15 -10.21
CA THR A 127 -7.19 3.21 -11.35
C THR A 127 -8.59 3.68 -10.97
N ARG A 128 -8.98 3.49 -9.70
CA ARG A 128 -10.26 3.95 -9.15
C ARG A 128 -10.09 4.30 -7.68
N VAL A 129 -10.86 5.28 -7.22
CA VAL A 129 -10.85 5.70 -5.82
C VAL A 129 -12.29 5.83 -5.33
N PHE A 130 -12.55 5.31 -4.14
CA PHE A 130 -13.80 5.44 -3.42
C PHE A 130 -13.52 6.06 -2.06
N ALA A 131 -14.26 7.09 -1.71
CA ALA A 131 -14.07 7.75 -0.41
C ALA A 131 -15.43 8.02 0.23
N TRP A 132 -15.46 8.03 1.56
CA TRP A 132 -16.63 8.35 2.35
C TRP A 132 -16.22 9.15 3.57
N GLY A 133 -17.14 9.99 4.05
CA GLY A 133 -16.92 10.80 5.24
C GLY A 133 -16.06 12.04 5.03
N PHE A 134 -15.97 12.54 3.81
CA PHE A 134 -15.17 13.72 3.47
C PHE A 134 -16.00 14.96 3.10
N GLU A 135 -17.29 14.89 3.23
CA GLU A 135 -18.20 16.03 2.96
C GLU A 135 -18.17 17.07 4.08
#